data_ac56511f33c7a04fd6d5228c3e614750
#
_entry.id   ac56511f33c7a04fd6d5228c3e614750
#
_cell.length_a   1.000
_cell.length_b   1.000
_cell.length_c   1.000
_cell.angle_alpha   90.00
_cell.angle_beta   90.00
_cell.angle_gamma   90.00
#
_symmetry.space_group_name_H-M   'P 1'
#
loop_
_entity.id
_entity.type
_entity.pdbx_description
1 polymer ?
#
loop_
_entity_poly.entity_id
_entity_poly.type
_entity_poly.pdbx_seq_one_letter_code
_entity_poly.pdbx_strand_id
1 'polypeptide(L)'
;AEKAKIELSSATQSEINLPFITATPEGPKHLDLTLTRAKFEELASKLIDRCRVPVEQALKDAKLSAGELDEIVMVGGSTRIPAVLELVKRITGKDPNQTVNPDEVVAVGAAIQGGVLAGEVKDILLLDVTPLSLGVETLGGVMTRMIPRNTTVPTKKSETYSTAVDGQTNVEIHVLQGEREMASDNKSLGTFRLDGIPPAPRGLPQIEVTFDIDANG
;
A
#
# COMPACT_ATOMS: atom_id res chain seq x y z
N ALA A 1 3.59 -5.09 25.40
CA ALA A 1 2.62 -5.60 24.41
C ALA A 1 3.34 -6.29 23.24
N GLU A 2 4.29 -5.62 22.54
CA GLU A 2 4.94 -6.18 21.35
C GLU A 2 5.76 -7.44 21.65
N LYS A 3 6.54 -7.45 22.74
CA LYS A 3 7.26 -8.64 23.19
C LYS A 3 6.32 -9.83 23.33
N ALA A 4 5.18 -9.65 24.00
CA ALA A 4 4.18 -10.71 24.16
C ALA A 4 3.58 -11.16 22.82
N LYS A 5 3.31 -10.25 21.89
CA LYS A 5 2.87 -10.58 20.53
C LYS A 5 3.88 -11.48 19.81
N ILE A 6 5.17 -11.16 19.90
CA ILE A 6 6.25 -11.96 19.29
C ILE A 6 6.33 -13.34 19.93
N GLU A 7 6.33 -13.41 21.25
CA GLU A 7 6.38 -14.68 21.99
C GLU A 7 5.18 -15.57 21.64
N LEU A 8 3.98 -15.00 21.50
CA LEU A 8 2.76 -15.73 21.15
C LEU A 8 2.74 -16.29 19.73
N SER A 9 3.69 -15.92 18.86
CA SER A 9 3.85 -16.56 17.56
C SER A 9 4.39 -17.99 17.68
N SER A 10 5.17 -18.29 18.72
CA SER A 10 5.75 -19.61 18.98
C SER A 10 5.18 -20.28 20.24
N ALA A 11 4.86 -19.50 21.30
CA ALA A 11 4.31 -20.02 22.55
C ALA A 11 2.78 -19.88 22.58
N THR A 12 2.11 -20.69 23.43
CA THR A 12 0.67 -20.64 23.64
C THR A 12 0.24 -19.60 24.66
N GLN A 13 1.19 -19.10 25.46
CA GLN A 13 0.99 -18.04 26.43
C GLN A 13 2.25 -17.21 26.61
N SER A 14 2.11 -15.99 27.07
CA SER A 14 3.18 -15.04 27.39
C SER A 14 2.86 -14.36 28.72
N GLU A 15 3.86 -14.23 29.57
CA GLU A 15 3.74 -13.54 30.84
C GLU A 15 4.17 -12.08 30.68
N ILE A 16 3.32 -11.18 31.11
CA ILE A 16 3.55 -9.74 31.15
C ILE A 16 3.71 -9.34 32.60
N ASN A 17 4.95 -9.19 33.02
CA ASN A 17 5.29 -8.77 34.36
C ASN A 17 6.00 -7.42 34.33
N LEU A 18 5.36 -6.40 34.88
CA LEU A 18 5.91 -5.06 35.06
C LEU A 18 5.91 -4.73 36.56
N PRO A 19 7.04 -4.90 37.25
CA PRO A 19 7.14 -4.63 38.66
C PRO A 19 7.15 -3.12 38.95
N PHE A 20 6.68 -2.75 40.14
CA PHE A 20 6.76 -1.39 40.66
C PHE A 20 6.09 -0.31 39.83
N ILE A 21 4.89 -0.58 39.26
CA ILE A 21 4.15 0.41 38.45
C ILE A 21 3.80 1.63 39.27
N THR A 22 3.37 1.42 40.52
CA THR A 22 3.04 2.50 41.46
C THR A 22 3.25 2.06 42.91
N ALA A 23 3.47 3.04 43.77
CA ALA A 23 3.51 2.84 45.21
C ALA A 23 2.18 3.30 45.82
N THR A 24 1.60 2.46 46.69
CA THR A 24 0.39 2.80 47.45
C THR A 24 0.71 2.67 48.95
N PRO A 25 -0.14 3.21 49.83
CA PRO A 25 0.01 3.02 51.29
C PRO A 25 0.06 1.54 51.73
N GLU A 26 -0.49 0.64 50.91
CA GLU A 26 -0.53 -0.80 51.10
C GLU A 26 0.72 -1.53 50.56
N GLY A 27 1.62 -0.79 49.89
CA GLY A 27 2.83 -1.30 49.28
C GLY A 27 2.89 -1.09 47.75
N PRO A 28 3.97 -1.55 47.10
CA PRO A 28 4.14 -1.44 45.67
C PRO A 28 3.13 -2.32 44.92
N LYS A 29 2.61 -1.80 43.83
CA LYS A 29 1.73 -2.55 42.90
C LYS A 29 2.50 -2.94 41.64
N HIS A 30 2.23 -4.13 41.16
CA HIS A 30 2.82 -4.73 39.97
C HIS A 30 1.71 -5.05 38.96
N LEU A 31 2.02 -5.01 37.69
CA LEU A 31 1.19 -5.64 36.66
C LEU A 31 1.76 -7.04 36.41
N ASP A 32 0.98 -8.03 36.73
CA ASP A 32 1.27 -9.43 36.41
C ASP A 32 0.06 -10.02 35.69
N LEU A 33 0.27 -10.38 34.42
CA LEU A 33 -0.80 -10.81 33.52
C LEU A 33 -0.27 -11.90 32.59
N THR A 34 -0.98 -13.01 32.54
CA THR A 34 -0.75 -14.05 31.51
C THR A 34 -1.68 -13.80 30.33
N LEU A 35 -1.10 -13.60 29.15
CA LEU A 35 -1.82 -13.47 27.89
C LEU A 35 -1.70 -14.78 27.11
N THR A 36 -2.83 -15.42 26.79
CA THR A 36 -2.85 -16.60 25.93
C THR A 36 -2.90 -16.21 24.46
N ARG A 37 -2.38 -17.08 23.57
CA ARG A 37 -2.48 -16.92 22.11
C ARG A 37 -3.95 -16.76 21.68
N ALA A 38 -4.85 -17.60 22.18
CA ALA A 38 -6.27 -17.51 21.86
C ALA A 38 -6.88 -16.14 22.21
N LYS A 39 -6.52 -15.56 23.37
CA LYS A 39 -6.99 -14.23 23.76
C LYS A 39 -6.38 -13.13 22.91
N PHE A 40 -5.10 -13.26 22.54
CA PHE A 40 -4.45 -12.33 21.60
C PHE A 40 -5.14 -12.36 20.22
N GLU A 41 -5.41 -13.53 19.68
CA GLU A 41 -6.06 -13.71 18.39
C GLU A 41 -7.51 -13.22 18.40
N GLU A 42 -8.24 -13.43 19.48
CA GLU A 42 -9.58 -12.84 19.69
C GLU A 42 -9.53 -11.31 19.61
N LEU A 43 -8.60 -10.68 20.34
CA LEU A 43 -8.43 -9.23 20.35
C LEU A 43 -7.98 -8.68 18.98
N ALA A 44 -7.18 -9.42 18.23
CA ALA A 44 -6.64 -9.05 16.92
C ALA A 44 -7.55 -9.44 15.75
N SER A 45 -8.62 -10.20 15.97
CA SER A 45 -9.44 -10.83 14.93
C SER A 45 -9.89 -9.85 13.84
N LYS A 46 -10.40 -8.68 14.22
CA LYS A 46 -10.84 -7.64 13.26
C LYS A 46 -9.70 -7.10 12.39
N LEU A 47 -8.48 -7.03 12.92
CA LEU A 47 -7.31 -6.58 12.16
C LEU A 47 -6.85 -7.66 11.19
N ILE A 48 -6.87 -8.92 11.63
CA ILE A 48 -6.53 -10.08 10.80
C ILE A 48 -7.54 -10.23 9.67
N ASP A 49 -8.85 -10.12 9.94
CA ASP A 49 -9.89 -10.22 8.93
C ASP A 49 -9.80 -9.11 7.88
N ARG A 50 -9.33 -7.92 8.24
CA ARG A 50 -9.09 -6.82 7.28
C ARG A 50 -8.04 -7.16 6.24
N CYS A 51 -7.12 -8.09 6.51
CA CYS A 51 -6.12 -8.52 5.54
C CYS A 51 -6.73 -9.30 4.36
N ARG A 52 -7.94 -9.82 4.50
CA ARG A 52 -8.66 -10.53 3.42
C ARG A 52 -8.88 -9.63 2.20
N VAL A 53 -9.40 -8.43 2.43
CA VAL A 53 -9.82 -7.51 1.36
C VAL A 53 -8.71 -7.20 0.35
N PRO A 54 -7.50 -6.78 0.77
CA PRO A 54 -6.41 -6.52 -0.19
C PRO A 54 -5.93 -7.78 -0.91
N VAL A 55 -5.97 -8.96 -0.27
CA VAL A 55 -5.59 -10.22 -0.93
C VAL A 55 -6.59 -10.58 -2.04
N GLU A 56 -7.88 -10.56 -1.73
CA GLU A 56 -8.94 -10.83 -2.71
C GLU A 56 -8.93 -9.80 -3.85
N GLN A 57 -8.65 -8.52 -3.53
CA GLN A 57 -8.54 -7.47 -4.54
C GLN A 57 -7.33 -7.69 -5.45
N ALA A 58 -6.18 -8.09 -4.91
CA ALA A 58 -4.98 -8.38 -5.70
C ALA A 58 -5.21 -9.54 -6.67
N LEU A 59 -5.86 -10.61 -6.22
CA LEU A 59 -6.24 -11.75 -7.08
C LEU A 59 -7.17 -11.30 -8.20
N LYS A 60 -8.19 -10.51 -7.88
CA LYS A 60 -9.12 -9.96 -8.85
C LYS A 60 -8.42 -9.08 -9.90
N ASP A 61 -7.52 -8.21 -9.47
CA ASP A 61 -6.76 -7.32 -10.36
C ASP A 61 -5.84 -8.12 -11.29
N ALA A 62 -5.21 -9.18 -10.76
CA ALA A 62 -4.40 -10.11 -11.55
C ALA A 62 -5.24 -11.02 -12.47
N LYS A 63 -6.58 -11.05 -12.29
CA LYS A 63 -7.52 -11.96 -12.97
C LYS A 63 -7.17 -13.43 -12.74
N LEU A 64 -6.65 -13.74 -11.55
CA LEU A 64 -6.27 -15.08 -11.13
C LEU A 64 -7.23 -15.59 -10.05
N SER A 65 -7.52 -16.86 -10.10
CA SER A 65 -8.11 -17.59 -8.97
C SER A 65 -7.01 -18.01 -7.98
N ALA A 66 -7.39 -18.25 -6.73
CA ALA A 66 -6.44 -18.73 -5.72
C ALA A 66 -5.75 -20.05 -6.11
N GLY A 67 -6.43 -20.91 -6.87
CA GLY A 67 -5.89 -22.18 -7.35
C GLY A 67 -4.76 -22.04 -8.38
N GLU A 68 -4.74 -20.94 -9.12
CA GLU A 68 -3.74 -20.64 -10.17
C GLU A 68 -2.45 -20.04 -9.62
N LEU A 69 -2.38 -19.73 -8.32
CA LEU A 69 -1.13 -19.30 -7.71
C LEU A 69 -0.14 -20.48 -7.67
N ASP A 70 1.08 -20.27 -8.15
CA ASP A 70 2.13 -21.28 -8.05
C ASP A 70 2.63 -21.38 -6.62
N GLU A 71 2.91 -20.25 -5.98
CA GLU A 71 3.48 -20.19 -4.64
C GLU A 71 2.98 -18.98 -3.86
N ILE A 72 2.96 -19.10 -2.53
CA ILE A 72 2.60 -18.03 -1.61
C ILE A 72 3.78 -17.81 -0.68
N VAL A 73 4.40 -16.64 -0.79
CA VAL A 73 5.55 -16.26 0.05
C VAL A 73 5.08 -15.25 1.08
N MET A 74 5.31 -15.57 2.37
CA MET A 74 4.94 -14.70 3.48
C MET A 74 6.10 -13.77 3.83
N VAL A 75 5.82 -12.46 3.88
CA VAL A 75 6.81 -11.41 4.10
C VAL A 75 6.39 -10.50 5.24
N GLY A 76 7.36 -10.11 6.09
CA GLY A 76 7.16 -9.25 7.26
C GLY A 76 6.87 -10.03 8.54
N GLY A 77 7.36 -9.53 9.68
CA GLY A 77 7.31 -10.22 10.98
C GLY A 77 5.91 -10.57 11.47
N SER A 78 4.87 -9.80 11.10
CA SER A 78 3.48 -10.09 11.46
C SER A 78 2.94 -11.35 10.78
N THR A 79 3.54 -11.83 9.72
CA THR A 79 3.16 -13.09 9.06
C THR A 79 3.55 -14.33 9.86
N ARG A 80 4.34 -14.16 10.93
CA ARG A 80 4.64 -15.24 11.89
C ARG A 80 3.46 -15.58 12.80
N ILE A 81 2.43 -14.74 12.87
CA ILE A 81 1.23 -14.96 13.67
C ILE A 81 0.44 -16.14 13.07
N PRO A 82 0.17 -17.22 13.85
CA PRO A 82 -0.51 -18.40 13.32
C PRO A 82 -1.85 -18.10 12.65
N ALA A 83 -2.67 -17.23 13.23
CA ALA A 83 -3.96 -16.84 12.66
C ALA A 83 -3.84 -16.12 11.31
N VAL A 84 -2.71 -15.45 11.03
CA VAL A 84 -2.43 -14.85 9.70
C VAL A 84 -2.13 -15.95 8.68
N LEU A 85 -1.32 -16.93 9.03
CA LEU A 85 -1.03 -18.08 8.19
C LEU A 85 -2.30 -18.87 7.86
N GLU A 86 -3.14 -19.12 8.86
CA GLU A 86 -4.42 -19.79 8.69
C GLU A 86 -5.39 -19.00 7.81
N LEU A 87 -5.43 -17.67 7.94
CA LEU A 87 -6.23 -16.82 7.06
C LEU A 87 -5.81 -17.00 5.61
N VAL A 88 -4.50 -16.91 5.32
CA VAL A 88 -3.96 -17.06 3.97
C VAL A 88 -4.30 -18.45 3.42
N LYS A 89 -4.07 -19.50 4.18
CA LYS A 89 -4.43 -20.89 3.80
C LYS A 89 -5.92 -21.02 3.51
N ARG A 90 -6.77 -20.37 4.30
CA ARG A 90 -8.24 -20.40 4.10
C ARG A 90 -8.66 -19.68 2.82
N ILE A 91 -8.00 -18.57 2.46
CA ILE A 91 -8.31 -17.82 1.24
C ILE A 91 -7.80 -18.56 0.00
N THR A 92 -6.61 -19.13 0.07
CA THR A 92 -5.89 -19.65 -1.11
C THR A 92 -6.02 -21.16 -1.27
N GLY A 93 -6.35 -21.88 -0.20
CA GLY A 93 -6.36 -23.34 -0.18
C GLY A 93 -4.96 -23.98 -0.19
N LYS A 94 -3.89 -23.18 -0.12
CA LYS A 94 -2.49 -23.62 -0.16
C LYS A 94 -1.75 -23.24 1.11
N ASP A 95 -0.77 -24.06 1.48
CA ASP A 95 0.14 -23.72 2.57
C ASP A 95 1.16 -22.70 2.10
N PRO A 96 1.37 -21.60 2.85
CA PRO A 96 2.38 -20.61 2.53
C PRO A 96 3.80 -21.18 2.62
N ASN A 97 4.68 -20.74 1.73
CA ASN A 97 6.11 -21.05 1.79
C ASN A 97 6.73 -20.40 3.02
N GLN A 98 7.41 -21.20 3.83
CA GLN A 98 8.11 -20.80 5.05
C GLN A 98 9.63 -20.98 4.95
N THR A 99 10.18 -21.25 3.75
CA THR A 99 11.62 -21.47 3.56
C THR A 99 12.41 -20.18 3.55
N VAL A 100 11.78 -19.04 3.25
CA VAL A 100 12.40 -17.72 3.30
C VAL A 100 12.19 -17.07 4.68
N ASN A 101 13.20 -16.36 5.18
CA ASN A 101 13.04 -15.59 6.40
C ASN A 101 12.17 -14.35 6.13
N PRO A 102 10.98 -14.26 6.72
CA PRO A 102 10.05 -13.16 6.44
C PRO A 102 10.55 -11.79 6.91
N ASP A 103 11.55 -11.74 7.80
CA ASP A 103 12.11 -10.48 8.30
C ASP A 103 13.24 -9.95 7.39
N GLU A 104 13.91 -10.82 6.64
CA GLU A 104 15.11 -10.49 5.85
C GLU A 104 14.86 -10.49 4.34
N VAL A 105 13.82 -11.18 3.87
CA VAL A 105 13.58 -11.40 2.43
C VAL A 105 13.47 -10.13 1.62
N VAL A 106 12.95 -9.04 2.20
CA VAL A 106 12.87 -7.72 1.53
C VAL A 106 14.27 -7.15 1.29
N ALA A 107 15.16 -7.24 2.29
CA ALA A 107 16.55 -6.78 2.14
C ALA A 107 17.31 -7.61 1.11
N VAL A 108 17.09 -8.93 1.08
CA VAL A 108 17.67 -9.82 0.08
C VAL A 108 17.15 -9.45 -1.33
N GLY A 109 15.85 -9.22 -1.48
CA GLY A 109 15.25 -8.79 -2.75
C GLY A 109 15.81 -7.43 -3.22
N ALA A 110 15.97 -6.48 -2.31
CA ALA A 110 16.57 -5.18 -2.61
C ALA A 110 18.04 -5.31 -3.08
N ALA A 111 18.81 -6.19 -2.45
CA ALA A 111 20.19 -6.45 -2.85
C ALA A 111 20.27 -7.07 -4.26
N ILE A 112 19.38 -8.03 -4.56
CA ILE A 112 19.28 -8.64 -5.90
C ILE A 112 18.91 -7.58 -6.94
N GLN A 113 17.91 -6.73 -6.65
CA GLN A 113 17.53 -5.64 -7.54
C GLN A 113 18.66 -4.64 -7.75
N GLY A 114 19.47 -4.34 -6.72
CA GLY A 114 20.69 -3.56 -6.85
C GLY A 114 21.67 -4.18 -7.84
N GLY A 115 21.87 -5.51 -7.79
CA GLY A 115 22.70 -6.26 -8.74
C GLY A 115 22.14 -6.22 -10.18
N VAL A 116 20.81 -6.25 -10.35
CA VAL A 116 20.17 -6.08 -11.66
C VAL A 116 20.46 -4.69 -12.22
N LEU A 117 20.29 -3.63 -11.42
CA LEU A 117 20.56 -2.26 -11.83
C LEU A 117 22.04 -2.00 -12.14
N ALA A 118 22.94 -2.66 -11.42
CA ALA A 118 24.39 -2.62 -11.69
C ALA A 118 24.80 -3.44 -12.93
N GLY A 119 23.89 -4.24 -13.49
CA GLY A 119 24.16 -5.12 -14.65
C GLY A 119 24.91 -6.41 -14.29
N GLU A 120 25.05 -6.73 -13.02
CA GLU A 120 25.69 -7.96 -12.52
C GLU A 120 24.74 -9.17 -12.61
N VAL A 121 23.44 -8.96 -12.40
CA VAL A 121 22.38 -9.96 -12.55
C VAL A 121 21.58 -9.67 -13.81
N LYS A 122 21.52 -10.62 -14.75
CA LYS A 122 20.93 -10.41 -16.09
C LYS A 122 19.76 -11.34 -16.42
N ASP A 123 19.52 -12.32 -15.61
CA ASP A 123 18.52 -13.37 -15.80
C ASP A 123 17.21 -13.11 -15.04
N ILE A 124 17.13 -11.98 -14.33
CA ILE A 124 15.94 -11.56 -13.60
C ILE A 124 15.41 -10.25 -14.18
N LEU A 125 14.13 -10.23 -14.53
CA LEU A 125 13.39 -9.04 -14.93
C LEU A 125 12.31 -8.75 -13.89
N LEU A 126 12.41 -7.62 -13.20
CA LEU A 126 11.34 -7.06 -12.38
C LEU A 126 10.71 -5.89 -13.11
N LEU A 127 9.40 -5.97 -13.33
CA LEU A 127 8.58 -4.87 -13.81
C LEU A 127 7.69 -4.40 -12.65
N ASP A 128 7.84 -3.15 -12.28
CA ASP A 128 6.99 -2.52 -11.26
C ASP A 128 5.75 -1.88 -11.88
N VAL A 129 4.75 -1.61 -11.07
CA VAL A 129 3.48 -1.03 -11.48
C VAL A 129 3.04 0.08 -10.53
N THR A 130 2.25 1.02 -11.05
CA THR A 130 1.61 2.04 -10.22
C THR A 130 0.59 1.39 -9.28
N PRO A 131 0.67 1.60 -7.95
CA PRO A 131 -0.25 0.98 -6.99
C PRO A 131 -1.65 1.60 -7.00
N LEU A 132 -1.74 2.89 -7.38
CA LEU A 132 -2.97 3.67 -7.45
C LEU A 132 -2.97 4.51 -8.72
N SER A 133 -4.18 4.81 -9.22
CA SER A 133 -4.36 5.72 -10.36
C SER A 133 -3.90 7.14 -10.01
N LEU A 134 -3.28 7.78 -10.99
CA LEU A 134 -2.89 9.19 -10.96
C LEU A 134 -3.76 9.98 -11.93
N GLY A 135 -4.12 11.19 -11.55
CA GLY A 135 -4.95 12.04 -12.38
C GLY A 135 -5.01 13.47 -11.89
N VAL A 136 -5.90 14.23 -12.50
CA VAL A 136 -6.14 15.64 -12.20
C VAL A 136 -7.61 15.87 -11.86
N GLU A 137 -7.86 16.89 -11.05
CA GLU A 137 -9.20 17.40 -10.85
C GLU A 137 -9.69 18.13 -12.09
N THR A 138 -10.90 17.82 -12.52
CA THR A 138 -11.57 18.48 -13.64
C THR A 138 -12.89 19.10 -13.20
N LEU A 139 -13.58 19.77 -14.13
CA LEU A 139 -14.85 20.44 -13.87
C LEU A 139 -15.85 19.56 -13.09
N GLY A 140 -16.44 20.14 -12.06
CA GLY A 140 -17.37 19.42 -11.18
C GLY A 140 -16.70 18.69 -10.02
N GLY A 141 -15.39 18.90 -9.77
CA GLY A 141 -14.66 18.25 -8.67
C GLY A 141 -14.42 16.76 -8.89
N VAL A 142 -14.40 16.31 -10.15
CA VAL A 142 -14.21 14.92 -10.53
C VAL A 142 -12.73 14.63 -10.77
N MET A 143 -12.26 13.46 -10.35
CA MET A 143 -10.92 12.99 -10.68
C MET A 143 -10.91 12.34 -12.07
N THR A 144 -10.23 13.00 -13.02
CA THR A 144 -9.94 12.43 -14.34
C THR A 144 -8.62 11.66 -14.28
N ARG A 145 -8.70 10.34 -14.46
CA ARG A 145 -7.53 9.46 -14.40
C ARG A 145 -6.69 9.60 -15.66
N MET A 146 -5.41 9.89 -15.51
CA MET A 146 -4.43 9.93 -16.60
C MET A 146 -3.64 8.63 -16.68
N ILE A 147 -3.12 8.14 -15.57
CA ILE A 147 -2.43 6.85 -15.47
C ILE A 147 -3.24 5.93 -14.56
N PRO A 148 -3.85 4.87 -15.09
CA PRO A 148 -4.57 3.89 -14.28
C PRO A 148 -3.62 3.12 -13.33
N ARG A 149 -4.15 2.66 -12.20
CA ARG A 149 -3.42 1.72 -11.33
C ARG A 149 -3.04 0.46 -12.11
N ASN A 150 -2.01 -0.23 -11.66
CA ASN A 150 -1.43 -1.41 -12.32
C ASN A 150 -0.84 -1.13 -13.71
N THR A 151 -0.52 0.14 -14.02
CA THR A 151 0.25 0.49 -15.21
C THR A 151 1.72 0.24 -14.96
N THR A 152 2.37 -0.54 -15.83
CA THR A 152 3.81 -0.83 -15.75
C THR A 152 4.63 0.44 -15.89
N VAL A 153 5.65 0.62 -15.03
CA VAL A 153 6.60 1.73 -15.10
C VAL A 153 7.93 1.26 -15.75
N PRO A 154 8.67 2.14 -16.44
CA PRO A 154 8.39 3.56 -16.64
C PRO A 154 7.21 3.80 -17.60
N THR A 155 6.48 4.90 -17.40
CA THR A 155 5.34 5.27 -18.25
C THR A 155 5.18 6.77 -18.35
N LYS A 156 4.64 7.21 -19.49
CA LYS A 156 4.35 8.62 -19.75
C LYS A 156 2.99 8.77 -20.38
N LYS A 157 2.20 9.73 -19.92
CA LYS A 157 0.87 10.03 -20.45
C LYS A 157 0.66 11.53 -20.50
N SER A 158 0.22 12.03 -21.64
CA SER A 158 -0.16 13.44 -21.85
C SER A 158 -1.63 13.52 -22.22
N GLU A 159 -2.32 14.52 -21.67
CA GLU A 159 -3.69 14.88 -22.04
C GLU A 159 -3.80 16.39 -22.17
N THR A 160 -4.64 16.86 -23.11
CA THR A 160 -4.86 18.28 -23.35
C THR A 160 -6.15 18.72 -22.70
N TYR A 161 -6.05 19.74 -21.87
CA TYR A 161 -7.15 20.40 -21.19
C TYR A 161 -7.33 21.82 -21.72
N SER A 162 -8.36 22.52 -21.27
CA SER A 162 -8.64 23.87 -21.67
C SER A 162 -9.17 24.72 -20.51
N THR A 163 -9.37 26.02 -20.75
CA THR A 163 -9.96 26.95 -19.79
C THR A 163 -11.47 26.72 -19.63
N ALA A 164 -11.96 26.92 -18.40
CA ALA A 164 -13.37 26.72 -18.03
C ALA A 164 -14.24 27.94 -18.29
N VAL A 165 -13.65 29.16 -18.30
CA VAL A 165 -14.34 30.44 -18.48
C VAL A 165 -13.65 31.29 -19.54
N ASP A 166 -14.43 32.21 -20.15
CA ASP A 166 -13.90 33.15 -21.13
C ASP A 166 -12.91 34.11 -20.49
N GLY A 167 -11.80 34.41 -21.21
CA GLY A 167 -10.77 35.34 -20.75
C GLY A 167 -9.91 34.83 -19.57
N GLN A 168 -9.98 33.56 -19.25
CA GLN A 168 -9.17 32.96 -18.18
C GLN A 168 -7.68 33.01 -18.51
N THR A 169 -6.87 33.60 -17.63
CA THR A 169 -5.43 33.82 -17.83
C THR A 169 -4.55 32.89 -17.01
N ASN A 170 -5.15 32.05 -16.16
CA ASN A 170 -4.44 31.04 -15.37
C ASN A 170 -5.32 29.82 -15.13
N VAL A 171 -4.69 28.68 -14.83
CA VAL A 171 -5.35 27.45 -14.41
C VAL A 171 -4.60 26.86 -13.22
N GLU A 172 -5.33 26.24 -12.32
CA GLU A 172 -4.78 25.41 -11.27
C GLU A 172 -4.96 23.94 -11.65
N ILE A 173 -3.87 23.19 -11.59
CA ILE A 173 -3.84 21.76 -11.87
C ILE A 173 -3.66 21.05 -10.54
N HIS A 174 -4.74 20.48 -10.03
CA HIS A 174 -4.75 19.70 -8.79
C HIS A 174 -4.47 18.24 -9.10
N VAL A 175 -3.30 17.75 -8.67
CA VAL A 175 -2.83 16.38 -8.92
C VAL A 175 -3.28 15.46 -7.80
N LEU A 176 -3.88 14.35 -8.19
CA LEU A 176 -4.56 13.42 -7.32
C LEU A 176 -4.06 11.98 -7.50
N GLN A 177 -4.10 11.23 -6.42
CA GLN A 177 -3.83 9.78 -6.41
C GLN A 177 -4.97 9.05 -5.71
N GLY A 178 -5.53 8.02 -6.35
CA GLY A 178 -6.57 7.18 -5.77
C GLY A 178 -7.55 6.63 -6.78
N GLU A 179 -8.60 5.97 -6.26
CA GLU A 179 -9.59 5.27 -7.08
C GLU A 179 -11.01 5.86 -6.95
N ARG A 180 -11.18 6.90 -6.16
CA ARG A 180 -12.48 7.53 -5.94
C ARG A 180 -12.85 8.44 -7.10
N GLU A 181 -14.15 8.61 -7.35
CA GLU A 181 -14.67 9.44 -8.42
C GLU A 181 -14.48 10.94 -8.13
N MET A 182 -14.75 11.34 -6.88
CA MET A 182 -14.62 12.74 -6.47
C MET A 182 -13.17 13.08 -6.10
N ALA A 183 -12.70 14.24 -6.52
CA ALA A 183 -11.36 14.74 -6.22
C ALA A 183 -11.08 14.81 -4.71
N SER A 184 -12.07 15.30 -3.93
CA SER A 184 -11.99 15.43 -2.47
C SER A 184 -11.75 14.13 -1.72
N ASP A 185 -12.11 12.99 -2.32
CA ASP A 185 -12.03 11.66 -1.71
C ASP A 185 -10.72 10.94 -2.04
N ASN A 186 -9.87 11.57 -2.86
CA ASN A 186 -8.56 11.08 -3.26
C ASN A 186 -7.44 11.82 -2.53
N LYS A 187 -6.25 11.23 -2.55
CA LYS A 187 -5.08 11.87 -1.96
C LYS A 187 -4.58 12.98 -2.89
N SER A 188 -4.54 14.21 -2.38
CA SER A 188 -3.85 15.32 -3.05
C SER A 188 -2.34 15.11 -2.99
N LEU A 189 -1.68 15.16 -4.16
CA LEU A 189 -0.23 15.14 -4.28
C LEU A 189 0.36 16.54 -4.39
N GLY A 190 -0.43 17.49 -4.90
CA GLY A 190 -0.03 18.89 -5.03
C GLY A 190 -0.96 19.67 -5.98
N THR A 191 -0.80 20.98 -5.96
CA THR A 191 -1.48 21.89 -6.88
C THR A 191 -0.45 22.74 -7.59
N PHE A 192 -0.52 22.76 -8.91
CA PHE A 192 0.34 23.56 -9.77
C PHE A 192 -0.48 24.66 -10.41
N ARG A 193 0.07 25.85 -10.48
CA ARG A 193 -0.56 26.98 -11.16
C ARG A 193 0.19 27.32 -12.45
N LEU A 194 -0.53 27.38 -13.56
CA LEU A 194 -0.05 27.89 -14.82
C LEU A 194 -0.64 29.29 -15.04
N ASP A 195 0.20 30.28 -15.11
CA ASP A 195 -0.15 31.69 -15.37
C ASP A 195 0.23 32.10 -16.79
N GLY A 196 -0.26 33.26 -17.22
CA GLY A 196 0.12 33.88 -18.49
C GLY A 196 -0.57 33.28 -19.71
N ILE A 197 -1.69 32.60 -19.54
CA ILE A 197 -2.51 32.14 -20.67
C ILE A 197 -3.12 33.35 -21.36
N PRO A 198 -2.94 33.52 -22.69
CA PRO A 198 -3.57 34.61 -23.43
C PRO A 198 -5.10 34.56 -23.29
N PRO A 199 -5.77 35.71 -23.03
CA PRO A 199 -7.23 35.75 -22.96
C PRO A 199 -7.86 35.27 -24.26
N ALA A 200 -8.75 34.28 -24.13
CA ALA A 200 -9.47 33.68 -25.26
C ALA A 200 -10.83 33.13 -24.80
N PRO A 201 -11.76 32.82 -25.70
CA PRO A 201 -12.96 32.09 -25.35
C PRO A 201 -12.62 30.76 -24.64
N ARG A 202 -13.47 30.35 -23.69
CA ARG A 202 -13.33 29.06 -23.00
C ARG A 202 -13.23 27.92 -24.02
N GLY A 203 -12.42 26.93 -23.71
CA GLY A 203 -12.22 25.75 -24.55
C GLY A 203 -11.24 25.97 -25.72
N LEU A 204 -10.80 27.21 -25.99
CA LEU A 204 -9.85 27.50 -27.08
C LEU A 204 -8.39 27.29 -26.67
N PRO A 205 -7.92 27.79 -25.50
CA PRO A 205 -6.55 27.50 -25.05
C PRO A 205 -6.31 26.02 -24.89
N GLN A 206 -5.14 25.56 -25.31
CA GLN A 206 -4.71 24.16 -25.15
C GLN A 206 -3.63 24.09 -24.08
N ILE A 207 -3.92 23.33 -23.01
CA ILE A 207 -3.04 23.16 -21.87
C ILE A 207 -2.69 21.68 -21.79
N GLU A 208 -1.47 21.34 -22.18
CA GLU A 208 -0.98 19.98 -22.09
C GLU A 208 -0.51 19.68 -20.67
N VAL A 209 -1.06 18.62 -20.06
CA VAL A 209 -0.62 18.10 -18.78
C VAL A 209 0.01 16.73 -19.03
N THR A 210 1.26 16.59 -18.63
CA THR A 210 2.03 15.36 -18.80
C THR A 210 2.39 14.77 -17.45
N PHE A 211 2.07 13.49 -17.27
CA PHE A 211 2.57 12.65 -16.19
C PHE A 211 3.71 11.79 -16.72
N ASP A 212 4.83 11.81 -16.05
CA ASP A 212 6.02 11.04 -16.38
C ASP A 212 6.47 10.31 -15.10
N ILE A 213 6.49 8.98 -15.15
CA ILE A 213 6.91 8.12 -14.03
C ILE A 213 8.11 7.32 -14.51
N ASP A 214 9.23 7.51 -13.84
CA ASP A 214 10.46 6.80 -14.17
C ASP A 214 10.46 5.35 -13.65
N ALA A 215 11.56 4.63 -13.82
CA ALA A 215 11.69 3.24 -13.39
C ALA A 215 11.72 3.06 -11.86
N ASN A 216 11.84 4.15 -11.11
CA ASN A 216 11.88 4.12 -9.64
C ASN A 216 10.50 4.46 -9.02
N GLY A 217 9.56 4.96 -9.83
CA GLY A 217 8.20 5.34 -9.42
C GLY A 217 8.01 6.78 -8.98
#